data_0dd3ffec9fab4dd733e9e1adb1627e40
#
_entry.id   0dd3ffec9fab4dd733e9e1adb1627e40
#
_cell.length_a   1.000
_cell.length_b   1.000
_cell.length_c   1.000
_cell.angle_alpha   90.00
_cell.angle_beta   90.00
_cell.angle_gamma   90.00
#
_symmetry.space_group_name_H-M   'P 1'
#
loop_
_entity.id
_entity.type
_entity.pdbx_description
1 polymer ?
#
loop_
_entity_poly.entity_id
_entity_poly.type
_entity_poly.pdbx_seq_one_letter_code
_entity_poly.pdbx_strand_id
1 'polypeptide(L)'
;MAVTSIWRVNGWLGKLVIYVENPEKTDNPSYVPQGTAGGKTGGLEDVIQYAMNSSKTQKADEEQAEVLRNFVSGINCHPATAREEMLAVKKRFGKETGTVAYHGYQSFAPGEATPEMAHEIGIKLAQRLWGDQYQVVVATHLDRESHLHNHFVVNTVSFRNGIKYHRTAKDYHDMQVISDELCREYQLSVIEDPQYGRSKHYGEWRAEQEQRPDRKSVV
;
A
#
# COMPACT_ATOMS: atom_id res chain seq x y z
N MET A 1 -6.66 14.72 5.57
CA MET A 1 -6.86 14.57 4.10
C MET A 1 -6.16 13.31 3.64
N ALA A 2 -6.90 12.35 3.05
CA ALA A 2 -6.30 11.12 2.58
C ALA A 2 -6.01 11.16 1.07
N VAL A 3 -4.86 10.60 0.67
CA VAL A 3 -4.46 10.45 -0.74
C VAL A 3 -4.31 8.97 -1.03
N THR A 4 -4.88 8.51 -2.15
CA THR A 4 -4.85 7.11 -2.56
C THR A 4 -4.15 6.92 -3.90
N SER A 5 -3.48 5.78 -4.07
CA SER A 5 -2.97 5.33 -5.36
C SER A 5 -2.90 3.81 -5.42
N ILE A 6 -2.93 3.23 -6.64
CA ILE A 6 -2.80 1.79 -6.86
C ILE A 6 -2.19 1.50 -8.23
N TRP A 7 -1.24 0.57 -8.30
CA TRP A 7 -0.53 0.18 -9.51
C TRP A 7 -0.26 -1.31 -9.61
N ARG A 8 0.07 -1.76 -10.82
CA ARG A 8 0.38 -3.17 -11.11
C ARG A 8 1.76 -3.53 -10.61
N VAL A 9 1.87 -4.71 -10.00
CA VAL A 9 3.14 -5.37 -9.73
C VAL A 9 3.30 -6.48 -10.77
N ASN A 10 4.22 -6.29 -11.69
CA ASN A 10 4.60 -7.30 -12.67
C ASN A 10 5.87 -7.98 -12.18
N GLY A 11 6.03 -9.26 -12.43
CA GLY A 11 7.03 -10.16 -11.84
C GLY A 11 8.52 -9.77 -11.90
N TRP A 12 8.83 -8.49 -12.03
CA TRP A 12 10.17 -7.93 -11.89
C TRP A 12 10.14 -6.71 -10.96
N LEU A 13 10.48 -6.93 -9.73
CA LEU A 13 10.50 -5.93 -8.65
C LEU A 13 11.70 -4.99 -8.68
N GLY A 14 12.57 -5.10 -9.66
CA GLY A 14 13.77 -4.26 -9.72
C GLY A 14 13.50 -2.75 -9.55
N LYS A 15 12.36 -2.25 -9.99
CA LYS A 15 12.01 -0.83 -9.78
C LYS A 15 11.41 -0.55 -8.39
N LEU A 16 10.74 -1.51 -7.76
CA LEU A 16 10.21 -1.35 -6.41
C LEU A 16 11.33 -1.52 -5.38
N VAL A 17 12.23 -2.47 -5.61
CA VAL A 17 13.43 -2.69 -4.82
C VAL A 17 14.34 -1.44 -4.87
N ILE A 18 14.58 -0.86 -6.05
CA ILE A 18 15.36 0.40 -6.19
C ILE A 18 14.69 1.56 -5.46
N TYR A 19 13.36 1.62 -5.40
CA TYR A 19 12.65 2.64 -4.62
C TYR A 19 12.78 2.40 -3.11
N VAL A 20 12.85 1.15 -2.69
CA VAL A 20 13.02 0.73 -1.29
C VAL A 20 14.50 0.77 -0.88
N GLU A 21 15.43 0.47 -1.79
CA GLU A 21 16.89 0.49 -1.57
C GLU A 21 17.51 1.89 -1.63
N ASN A 22 16.73 2.95 -1.84
CA ASN A 22 17.28 4.30 -1.78
C ASN A 22 17.67 4.62 -0.33
N PRO A 23 18.99 4.64 0.01
CA PRO A 23 19.48 4.83 1.38
C PRO A 23 19.02 6.14 2.03
N GLU A 24 18.67 7.15 1.23
CA GLU A 24 18.15 8.44 1.72
C GLU A 24 16.70 8.35 2.23
N LYS A 25 16.02 7.20 1.98
CA LYS A 25 14.63 6.96 2.42
C LYS A 25 14.50 5.82 3.42
N THR A 26 15.56 5.04 3.61
CA THR A 26 15.61 3.89 4.52
C THR A 26 16.72 4.10 5.54
N ASP A 27 16.48 4.92 6.53
CA ASP A 27 17.39 5.05 7.70
C ASP A 27 17.21 3.87 8.66
N ASN A 28 17.24 2.64 8.12
CA ASN A 28 17.24 1.44 8.95
C ASN A 28 18.39 0.51 8.55
N PRO A 29 19.53 0.52 9.30
CA PRO A 29 20.71 -0.30 9.00
C PRO A 29 20.51 -1.81 9.20
N SER A 30 19.32 -2.25 9.59
CA SER A 30 19.03 -3.66 9.89
C SER A 30 18.39 -4.44 8.73
N TYR A 31 18.10 -3.82 7.60
CA TYR A 31 17.53 -4.54 6.45
C TYR A 31 18.62 -5.03 5.49
N VAL A 32 19.05 -6.27 5.68
CA VAL A 32 19.85 -7.00 4.69
C VAL A 32 18.93 -7.93 3.91
N PRO A 33 18.77 -7.77 2.60
CA PRO A 33 18.00 -8.72 1.80
C PRO A 33 18.73 -10.07 1.80
N GLN A 34 18.18 -11.11 2.41
CA GLN A 34 18.70 -12.46 2.23
C GLN A 34 18.25 -12.98 0.87
N GLY A 35 19.24 -13.18 -0.01
CA GLY A 35 19.31 -14.13 -1.10
C GLY A 35 18.11 -14.25 -2.01
N THR A 36 18.18 -13.59 -3.12
CA THR A 36 17.37 -13.83 -4.32
C THR A 36 17.55 -15.21 -4.88
N ALA A 37 16.55 -16.08 -4.74
CA ALA A 37 16.36 -17.17 -5.68
C ALA A 37 15.30 -16.71 -6.68
N GLY A 38 15.70 -16.44 -7.91
CA GLY A 38 14.84 -15.97 -8.98
C GLY A 38 13.77 -16.99 -9.38
N GLY A 39 12.57 -16.85 -8.87
CA GLY A 39 11.40 -17.58 -9.30
C GLY A 39 10.28 -16.62 -9.66
N LYS A 40 9.33 -17.05 -10.53
CA LYS A 40 8.16 -16.28 -10.96
C LYS A 40 7.25 -15.77 -9.81
N THR A 41 7.54 -16.18 -8.59
CA THR A 41 6.78 -15.87 -7.36
C THR A 41 7.45 -14.85 -6.45
N GLY A 42 8.73 -14.51 -6.71
CA GLY A 42 9.48 -13.55 -5.87
C GLY A 42 8.81 -12.19 -5.76
N GLY A 43 8.17 -11.71 -6.84
CA GLY A 43 7.49 -10.43 -6.86
C GLY A 43 6.34 -10.28 -5.86
N LEU A 44 5.58 -11.32 -5.62
CA LEU A 44 4.48 -11.29 -4.63
C LEU A 44 5.02 -11.34 -3.20
N GLU A 45 6.05 -12.15 -2.96
CA GLU A 45 6.73 -12.22 -1.66
C GLU A 45 7.21 -10.87 -1.20
N ASP A 46 8.00 -10.20 -2.07
CA ASP A 46 8.62 -8.93 -1.73
C ASP A 46 7.58 -7.83 -1.44
N VAL A 47 6.45 -7.81 -2.19
CA VAL A 47 5.37 -6.85 -1.94
C VAL A 47 4.69 -7.13 -0.61
N ILE A 48 4.41 -8.39 -0.28
CA ILE A 48 3.80 -8.79 0.99
C ILE A 48 4.75 -8.49 2.14
N GLN A 49 6.02 -8.88 2.05
CA GLN A 49 7.03 -8.60 3.09
C GLN A 49 7.23 -7.10 3.31
N TYR A 50 7.29 -6.30 2.24
CA TYR A 50 7.39 -4.86 2.36
C TYR A 50 6.18 -4.27 3.11
N ALA A 51 4.96 -4.68 2.73
CA ALA A 51 3.75 -4.20 3.38
C ALA A 51 3.64 -4.64 4.85
N MET A 52 4.10 -5.85 5.16
CA MET A 52 4.01 -6.45 6.49
C MET A 52 5.25 -6.24 7.38
N ASN A 53 6.20 -5.40 6.96
CA ASN A 53 7.43 -5.18 7.71
C ASN A 53 7.14 -4.78 9.17
N SER A 54 7.53 -5.64 10.10
CA SER A 54 7.19 -5.51 11.53
C SER A 54 7.74 -4.24 12.17
N SER A 55 8.90 -3.74 11.73
CA SER A 55 9.45 -2.47 12.23
C SER A 55 8.58 -1.25 11.89
N LYS A 56 7.71 -1.38 10.88
CA LYS A 56 6.82 -0.31 10.40
C LYS A 56 5.38 -0.46 10.83
N THR A 57 4.95 -1.68 11.18
CA THR A 57 3.55 -2.03 11.44
C THR A 57 3.26 -2.31 12.92
N GLN A 58 4.28 -2.27 13.79
CA GLN A 58 4.14 -2.54 15.21
C GLN A 58 4.23 -1.25 16.03
N LYS A 59 3.43 -1.17 17.08
CA LYS A 59 3.46 -0.12 18.09
C LYS A 59 3.49 -0.76 19.49
N ALA A 60 4.37 -0.27 20.35
CA ALA A 60 4.37 -0.66 21.75
C ALA A 60 3.11 -0.12 22.44
N ASP A 61 2.47 -0.93 23.26
CA ASP A 61 1.36 -0.50 24.09
C ASP A 61 1.93 0.27 25.30
N GLU A 62 1.48 1.51 25.50
CA GLU A 62 2.00 2.38 26.57
C GLU A 62 1.63 1.89 27.96
N GLU A 63 0.54 1.09 28.10
CA GLU A 63 0.10 0.57 29.38
C GLU A 63 0.76 -0.76 29.77
N GLN A 64 1.25 -1.52 28.78
CA GLN A 64 1.95 -2.78 29.01
C GLN A 64 3.17 -2.85 28.06
N ALA A 65 4.34 -2.55 28.59
CA ALA A 65 5.61 -2.41 27.86
C ALA A 65 6.05 -3.65 27.02
N GLU A 66 5.28 -4.73 26.99
CA GLU A 66 5.57 -5.96 26.26
C GLU A 66 4.57 -6.30 25.15
N VAL A 67 3.46 -5.59 25.02
CA VAL A 67 2.44 -5.90 24.00
C VAL A 67 2.62 -5.03 22.77
N LEU A 68 3.18 -5.61 21.72
CA LEU A 68 3.29 -4.99 20.41
C LEU A 68 1.98 -5.21 19.63
N ARG A 69 1.33 -4.13 19.23
CA ARG A 69 0.21 -4.19 18.28
C ARG A 69 0.76 -4.28 16.87
N ASN A 70 0.31 -5.30 16.14
CA ASN A 70 0.66 -5.48 14.74
C ASN A 70 -0.49 -4.97 13.85
N PHE A 71 -0.25 -3.87 13.14
CA PHE A 71 -1.22 -3.26 12.23
C PHE A 71 -1.17 -3.92 10.84
N VAL A 72 -1.35 -5.24 10.80
CA VAL A 72 -1.45 -6.03 9.57
C VAL A 72 -2.69 -6.91 9.63
N SER A 73 -3.54 -6.83 8.61
CA SER A 73 -4.77 -7.61 8.49
C SER A 73 -4.90 -8.25 7.11
N GLY A 74 -5.57 -9.42 7.07
CA GLY A 74 -5.90 -10.10 5.83
C GLY A 74 -7.41 -10.07 5.58
N ILE A 75 -7.79 -9.88 4.32
CA ILE A 75 -9.16 -10.03 3.84
C ILE A 75 -9.19 -11.23 2.90
N ASN A 76 -10.01 -12.22 3.21
CA ASN A 76 -10.07 -13.51 2.51
C ASN A 76 -8.73 -14.28 2.48
N CYS A 77 -7.80 -13.93 3.36
CA CYS A 77 -6.55 -14.65 3.61
C CYS A 77 -6.04 -14.34 5.02
N HIS A 78 -5.19 -15.19 5.54
CA HIS A 78 -4.50 -14.93 6.80
C HIS A 78 -3.16 -14.20 6.50
N PRO A 79 -2.81 -13.11 7.20
CA PRO A 79 -1.61 -12.33 6.91
C PRO A 79 -0.33 -13.18 6.84
N ALA A 80 -0.13 -14.09 7.81
CA ALA A 80 1.07 -14.92 7.89
C ALA A 80 1.21 -15.95 6.75
N THR A 81 0.12 -16.31 6.06
CA THR A 81 0.09 -17.29 4.97
C THR A 81 -0.46 -16.70 3.66
N ALA A 82 -0.62 -15.39 3.61
CA ALA A 82 -1.26 -14.69 2.49
C ALA A 82 -0.60 -14.99 1.15
N ARG A 83 0.73 -15.09 1.12
CA ARG A 83 1.48 -15.43 -0.09
C ARG A 83 1.10 -16.81 -0.63
N GLU A 84 1.14 -17.83 0.22
CA GLU A 84 0.84 -19.22 -0.12
C GLU A 84 -0.60 -19.35 -0.57
N GLU A 85 -1.52 -18.69 0.12
CA GLU A 85 -2.95 -18.69 -0.21
C GLU A 85 -3.21 -18.00 -1.55
N MET A 86 -2.59 -16.84 -1.81
CA MET A 86 -2.70 -16.12 -3.08
C MET A 86 -2.13 -16.93 -4.25
N LEU A 87 -0.99 -17.62 -4.04
CA LEU A 87 -0.40 -18.51 -5.05
C LEU A 87 -1.27 -19.75 -5.29
N ALA A 88 -1.85 -20.34 -4.24
CA ALA A 88 -2.76 -21.47 -4.37
C ALA A 88 -4.00 -21.12 -5.23
N VAL A 89 -4.58 -19.93 -5.02
CA VAL A 89 -5.67 -19.42 -5.85
C VAL A 89 -5.23 -19.26 -7.31
N LYS A 90 -4.08 -18.68 -7.58
CA LYS A 90 -3.53 -18.53 -8.94
C LYS A 90 -3.33 -19.89 -9.60
N LYS A 91 -2.74 -20.84 -8.89
CA LYS A 91 -2.50 -22.21 -9.37
C LYS A 91 -3.80 -22.93 -9.66
N ARG A 92 -4.80 -22.83 -8.76
CA ARG A 92 -6.13 -23.44 -8.92
C ARG A 92 -6.78 -23.05 -10.26
N PHE A 93 -6.61 -21.81 -10.69
CA PHE A 93 -7.20 -21.28 -11.92
C PHE A 93 -6.22 -21.21 -13.11
N GLY A 94 -5.00 -21.74 -12.98
CA GLY A 94 -3.99 -21.72 -14.06
C GLY A 94 -3.55 -20.32 -14.47
N LYS A 95 -3.53 -19.34 -13.52
CA LYS A 95 -3.28 -17.92 -13.81
C LYS A 95 -2.05 -17.38 -13.06
N GLU A 96 -0.96 -18.13 -13.11
CA GLU A 96 0.29 -17.83 -12.38
C GLU A 96 1.18 -16.79 -13.09
N THR A 97 0.88 -16.46 -14.36
CA THR A 97 1.71 -15.57 -15.17
C THR A 97 1.13 -14.17 -15.32
N GLY A 98 1.98 -13.20 -15.66
CA GLY A 98 1.62 -11.80 -15.89
C GLY A 98 1.62 -10.98 -14.60
N THR A 99 0.68 -10.04 -14.46
CA THR A 99 0.57 -9.22 -13.23
C THR A 99 0.32 -10.10 -12.02
N VAL A 100 1.22 -10.03 -11.03
CA VAL A 100 1.18 -10.91 -9.84
C VAL A 100 0.34 -10.34 -8.71
N ALA A 101 0.34 -9.02 -8.54
CA ALA A 101 -0.47 -8.31 -7.56
C ALA A 101 -0.76 -6.89 -8.03
N TYR A 102 -1.69 -6.22 -7.34
CA TYR A 102 -1.72 -4.77 -7.31
C TYR A 102 -1.23 -4.31 -5.95
N HIS A 103 -0.44 -3.26 -5.95
CA HIS A 103 -0.01 -2.57 -4.75
C HIS A 103 -0.67 -1.21 -4.72
N GLY A 104 -1.27 -0.85 -3.60
CA GLY A 104 -1.88 0.45 -3.38
C GLY A 104 -1.44 1.06 -2.06
N TYR A 105 -1.70 2.35 -1.91
CA TYR A 105 -1.58 3.02 -0.62
C TYR A 105 -2.73 3.99 -0.40
N GLN A 106 -2.97 4.30 0.88
CA GLN A 106 -3.81 5.39 1.37
C GLN A 106 -3.02 6.12 2.45
N SER A 107 -2.71 7.39 2.23
CA SER A 107 -1.91 8.21 3.15
C SER A 107 -2.76 9.30 3.77
N PHE A 108 -2.63 9.50 5.07
CA PHE A 108 -3.38 10.49 5.85
C PHE A 108 -2.56 11.76 6.06
N ALA A 109 -3.22 12.87 6.33
CA ALA A 109 -2.53 14.10 6.72
C ALA A 109 -1.90 13.94 8.11
N PRO A 110 -0.80 14.67 8.36
CA PRO A 110 -0.11 14.60 9.64
C PRO A 110 -1.03 14.90 10.83
N GLY A 111 -1.02 14.01 11.83
CA GLY A 111 -1.74 14.21 13.09
C GLY A 111 -3.26 14.09 13.02
N GLU A 112 -3.85 13.76 11.86
CA GLU A 112 -5.29 13.60 11.74
C GLU A 112 -5.82 12.24 12.20
N ALA A 113 -5.05 11.16 12.00
CA ALA A 113 -5.47 9.81 12.32
C ALA A 113 -4.57 9.18 13.38
N THR A 114 -5.14 8.35 14.25
CA THR A 114 -4.35 7.42 15.06
C THR A 114 -4.01 6.17 14.25
N PRO A 115 -3.00 5.38 14.64
CA PRO A 115 -2.68 4.11 14.00
C PRO A 115 -3.89 3.17 13.88
N GLU A 116 -4.70 3.08 14.92
CA GLU A 116 -5.90 2.25 14.98
C GLU A 116 -6.96 2.72 13.98
N MET A 117 -7.23 4.03 13.95
CA MET A 117 -8.17 4.63 12.99
C MET A 117 -7.70 4.43 11.55
N ALA A 118 -6.42 4.69 11.28
CA ALA A 118 -5.85 4.51 9.95
C ALA A 118 -5.99 3.05 9.48
N HIS A 119 -5.69 2.10 10.36
CA HIS A 119 -5.80 0.68 10.05
C HIS A 119 -7.24 0.24 9.81
N GLU A 120 -8.17 0.65 10.66
CA GLU A 120 -9.60 0.34 10.52
C GLU A 120 -10.18 0.91 9.21
N ILE A 121 -9.84 2.15 8.86
CA ILE A 121 -10.22 2.77 7.59
C ILE A 121 -9.65 1.96 6.42
N GLY A 122 -8.39 1.52 6.50
CA GLY A 122 -7.75 0.68 5.48
C GLY A 122 -8.48 -0.65 5.28
N ILE A 123 -8.84 -1.34 6.36
CA ILE A 123 -9.62 -2.58 6.30
C ILE A 123 -10.98 -2.33 5.62
N LYS A 124 -11.72 -1.33 6.05
CA LYS A 124 -13.04 -0.99 5.47
C LYS A 124 -12.94 -0.64 3.99
N LEU A 125 -11.92 0.13 3.61
CA LEU A 125 -11.66 0.48 2.21
C LEU A 125 -11.39 -0.77 1.37
N ALA A 126 -10.51 -1.65 1.84
CA ALA A 126 -10.16 -2.87 1.14
C ALA A 126 -11.36 -3.84 1.04
N GLN A 127 -12.19 -3.93 2.09
CA GLN A 127 -13.41 -4.73 2.07
C GLN A 127 -14.42 -4.22 1.04
N ARG A 128 -14.68 -2.91 1.01
CA ARG A 128 -15.64 -2.32 0.05
C ARG A 128 -15.19 -2.47 -1.40
N LEU A 129 -13.87 -2.39 -1.67
CA LEU A 129 -13.33 -2.44 -3.03
C LEU A 129 -13.12 -3.87 -3.56
N TRP A 130 -12.57 -4.75 -2.73
CA TRP A 130 -12.06 -6.05 -3.20
C TRP A 130 -12.56 -7.25 -2.40
N GLY A 131 -13.10 -7.03 -1.19
CA GLY A 131 -13.43 -8.10 -0.24
C GLY A 131 -14.38 -9.15 -0.76
N ASP A 132 -15.17 -8.83 -1.77
CA ASP A 132 -16.14 -9.77 -2.36
C ASP A 132 -15.48 -10.87 -3.20
N GLN A 133 -14.34 -10.59 -3.85
CA GLN A 133 -13.74 -11.47 -4.86
C GLN A 133 -12.25 -11.72 -4.71
N TYR A 134 -11.52 -10.87 -3.99
CA TYR A 134 -10.06 -10.92 -4.00
C TYR A 134 -9.51 -11.05 -2.57
N GLN A 135 -8.35 -11.67 -2.48
CA GLN A 135 -7.56 -11.69 -1.26
C GLN A 135 -6.74 -10.40 -1.17
N VAL A 136 -6.73 -9.78 0.01
CA VAL A 136 -6.00 -8.53 0.24
C VAL A 136 -5.24 -8.59 1.56
N VAL A 137 -3.99 -8.14 1.56
CA VAL A 137 -3.26 -7.78 2.78
C VAL A 137 -3.31 -6.28 2.95
N VAL A 138 -3.68 -5.84 4.13
CA VAL A 138 -3.69 -4.44 4.56
C VAL A 138 -2.65 -4.27 5.66
N ALA A 139 -1.70 -3.35 5.47
CA ALA A 139 -0.70 -3.04 6.47
C ALA A 139 -0.59 -1.52 6.67
N THR A 140 -0.63 -1.08 7.92
CA THR A 140 -0.46 0.33 8.27
C THR A 140 0.95 0.58 8.73
N HIS A 141 1.67 1.45 8.03
CA HIS A 141 3.02 1.82 8.35
C HIS A 141 3.04 3.01 9.33
N LEU A 142 3.88 2.87 10.36
CA LEU A 142 4.04 3.81 11.47
C LEU A 142 5.42 4.48 11.46
N ASP A 143 6.29 4.14 10.49
CA ASP A 143 7.70 4.56 10.40
C ASP A 143 7.88 6.07 10.14
N ARG A 144 6.81 6.77 9.79
CA ARG A 144 6.80 8.21 9.62
C ARG A 144 5.78 8.81 10.57
N GLU A 145 6.24 9.36 11.68
CA GLU A 145 5.38 10.07 12.65
C GLU A 145 4.51 11.17 12.01
N SER A 146 4.99 11.72 10.89
CA SER A 146 4.26 12.77 10.17
C SER A 146 3.18 12.26 9.21
N HIS A 147 3.21 10.98 8.79
CA HIS A 147 2.31 10.48 7.74
C HIS A 147 1.99 9.01 7.91
N LEU A 148 0.93 8.69 8.64
CA LEU A 148 0.40 7.33 8.65
C LEU A 148 -0.11 6.96 7.26
N HIS A 149 0.18 5.75 6.83
CA HIS A 149 -0.28 5.26 5.53
C HIS A 149 -0.54 3.77 5.52
N ASN A 150 -1.62 3.39 4.88
CA ASN A 150 -1.98 2.01 4.62
C ASN A 150 -1.36 1.55 3.31
N HIS A 151 -0.85 0.33 3.29
CA HIS A 151 -0.51 -0.41 2.09
C HIS A 151 -1.52 -1.51 1.84
N PHE A 152 -1.85 -1.72 0.56
CA PHE A 152 -2.74 -2.77 0.10
C PHE A 152 -2.01 -3.67 -0.87
N VAL A 153 -1.99 -4.98 -0.62
CA VAL A 153 -1.53 -5.98 -1.58
C VAL A 153 -2.72 -6.81 -2.01
N VAL A 154 -3.17 -6.62 -3.24
CA VAL A 154 -4.37 -7.25 -3.79
C VAL A 154 -3.98 -8.38 -4.72
N ASN A 155 -4.47 -9.61 -4.45
CA ASN A 155 -4.31 -10.72 -5.38
C ASN A 155 -5.03 -10.43 -6.69
N THR A 156 -4.36 -10.67 -7.81
CA THR A 156 -4.94 -10.41 -9.14
C THR A 156 -5.97 -11.45 -9.58
N VAL A 157 -6.08 -12.58 -8.92
CA VAL A 157 -7.00 -13.67 -9.30
C VAL A 157 -8.10 -13.82 -8.26
N SER A 158 -9.36 -13.72 -8.71
CA SER A 158 -10.50 -13.93 -7.84
C SER A 158 -10.52 -15.35 -7.28
N PHE A 159 -10.66 -15.47 -5.97
CA PHE A 159 -10.78 -16.77 -5.31
C PHE A 159 -12.12 -17.46 -5.59
N ARG A 160 -13.16 -16.71 -6.01
CA ARG A 160 -14.49 -17.24 -6.33
C ARG A 160 -14.54 -17.88 -7.72
N ASN A 161 -14.08 -17.15 -8.74
CA ASN A 161 -14.32 -17.53 -10.15
C ASN A 161 -13.07 -17.45 -11.04
N GLY A 162 -11.92 -17.08 -10.48
CA GLY A 162 -10.66 -16.99 -11.20
C GLY A 162 -10.54 -15.79 -12.14
N ILE A 163 -11.50 -14.86 -12.20
CA ILE A 163 -11.39 -13.66 -13.04
C ILE A 163 -10.23 -12.83 -12.57
N LYS A 164 -9.40 -12.36 -13.51
CA LYS A 164 -8.28 -11.45 -13.20
C LYS A 164 -8.79 -10.04 -12.98
N TYR A 165 -8.34 -9.42 -11.89
CA TYR A 165 -8.54 -8.01 -11.63
C TYR A 165 -7.73 -7.17 -12.64
N HIS A 166 -8.40 -6.26 -13.29
CA HIS A 166 -7.81 -5.25 -14.15
C HIS A 166 -8.27 -3.87 -13.68
N ARG A 167 -7.39 -3.14 -13.04
CA ARG A 167 -7.70 -1.79 -12.59
C ARG A 167 -8.07 -0.89 -13.78
N THR A 168 -9.26 -0.36 -13.77
CA THR A 168 -9.76 0.66 -14.70
C THR A 168 -9.61 2.07 -14.10
N ALA A 169 -9.89 3.10 -14.89
CA ALA A 169 -9.98 4.48 -14.38
C ALA A 169 -11.12 4.62 -13.37
N LYS A 170 -12.23 3.88 -13.60
CA LYS A 170 -13.36 3.84 -12.67
C LYS A 170 -12.95 3.27 -11.31
N ASP A 171 -12.25 2.14 -11.28
CA ASP A 171 -11.81 1.53 -10.00
C ASP A 171 -10.91 2.49 -9.21
N TYR A 172 -10.07 3.26 -9.90
CA TYR A 172 -9.25 4.28 -9.26
C TYR A 172 -10.09 5.42 -8.67
N HIS A 173 -11.09 5.88 -9.41
CA HIS A 173 -12.03 6.90 -8.94
C HIS A 173 -12.86 6.38 -7.76
N ASP A 174 -13.41 5.16 -7.85
CA ASP A 174 -14.14 4.53 -6.76
C ASP A 174 -13.29 4.40 -5.48
N MET A 175 -12.00 4.08 -5.62
CA MET A 175 -11.08 4.04 -4.49
C MET A 175 -10.95 5.41 -3.80
N GLN A 176 -10.89 6.50 -4.57
CA GLN A 176 -10.84 7.86 -4.03
C GLN A 176 -12.14 8.22 -3.32
N VAL A 177 -13.29 7.98 -3.98
CA VAL A 177 -14.62 8.31 -3.43
C VAL A 177 -14.86 7.55 -2.12
N ILE A 178 -14.63 6.23 -2.10
CA ILE A 178 -14.85 5.42 -0.90
C ILE A 178 -13.86 5.80 0.22
N SER A 179 -12.61 6.14 -0.13
CA SER A 179 -11.64 6.65 0.84
C SER A 179 -12.12 7.96 1.48
N ASP A 180 -12.66 8.89 0.67
CA ASP A 180 -13.17 10.16 1.17
C ASP A 180 -14.43 9.98 2.02
N GLU A 181 -15.34 9.07 1.63
CA GLU A 181 -16.51 8.70 2.44
C GLU A 181 -16.08 8.19 3.81
N LEU A 182 -15.14 7.24 3.86
CA LEU A 182 -14.62 6.72 5.11
C LEU A 182 -13.93 7.81 5.94
N CYS A 183 -13.12 8.67 5.32
CA CYS A 183 -12.50 9.78 6.05
C CYS A 183 -13.56 10.69 6.69
N ARG A 184 -14.67 10.99 6.02
CA ARG A 184 -15.76 11.77 6.60
C ARG A 184 -16.46 11.03 7.75
N GLU A 185 -16.67 9.70 7.63
CA GLU A 185 -17.22 8.87 8.71
C GLU A 185 -16.37 8.98 10.00
N TYR A 186 -15.06 9.11 9.85
CA TYR A 186 -14.09 9.24 10.96
C TYR A 186 -13.73 10.70 11.29
N GLN A 187 -14.44 11.67 10.73
CA GLN A 187 -14.23 13.11 10.93
C GLN A 187 -12.82 13.60 10.51
N LEU A 188 -12.21 12.91 9.54
CA LEU A 188 -10.95 13.31 8.95
C LEU A 188 -11.19 14.23 7.75
N SER A 189 -10.20 15.07 7.41
CA SER A 189 -10.30 15.96 6.27
C SER A 189 -10.25 15.22 4.92
N VAL A 190 -10.94 15.75 3.93
CA VAL A 190 -10.95 15.27 2.53
C VAL A 190 -10.54 16.40 1.59
N ILE A 191 -10.18 16.04 0.34
CA ILE A 191 -9.94 17.02 -0.71
C ILE A 191 -11.30 17.41 -1.32
N GLU A 192 -11.83 18.58 -0.97
CA GLU A 192 -13.15 19.02 -1.45
C GLU A 192 -13.13 19.48 -2.92
N ASP A 193 -12.00 20.03 -3.38
CA ASP A 193 -11.83 20.48 -4.76
C ASP A 193 -10.53 19.87 -5.34
N PRO A 194 -10.59 18.60 -5.81
CA PRO A 194 -9.43 17.97 -6.40
C PRO A 194 -9.05 18.64 -7.71
N GLN A 195 -7.90 19.31 -7.75
CA GLN A 195 -7.36 19.89 -8.96
C GLN A 195 -6.95 18.79 -9.94
N TYR A 196 -7.78 18.54 -10.95
CA TYR A 196 -7.46 17.62 -12.04
C TYR A 196 -6.46 18.31 -12.98
N GLY A 197 -5.19 18.03 -12.78
CA GLY A 197 -4.10 18.55 -13.57
C GLY A 197 -2.98 17.54 -13.73
N ARG A 198 -1.95 17.88 -14.48
CA ARG A 198 -0.71 17.11 -14.51
C ARG A 198 -0.15 17.03 -13.10
N SER A 199 -0.03 15.80 -12.56
CA SER A 199 0.61 15.61 -11.27
C SER A 199 2.03 16.17 -11.33
N LYS A 200 2.34 17.11 -10.44
CA LYS A 200 3.69 17.66 -10.35
C LYS A 200 4.64 16.56 -9.88
N HIS A 201 5.80 16.49 -10.48
CA HIS A 201 6.87 15.63 -9.97
C HIS A 201 7.23 16.11 -8.55
N TYR A 202 7.61 15.18 -7.65
CA TYR A 202 7.96 15.53 -6.27
C TYR A 202 8.96 16.69 -6.17
N GLY A 203 9.94 16.74 -7.08
CA GLY A 203 10.91 17.85 -7.18
C GLY A 203 10.28 19.19 -7.53
N GLU A 204 9.28 19.22 -8.40
CA GLU A 204 8.53 20.43 -8.75
C GLU A 204 7.68 20.92 -7.57
N TRP A 205 7.00 20.00 -6.90
CA TRP A 205 6.23 20.31 -5.69
C TRP A 205 7.11 20.84 -4.56
N ARG A 206 8.26 20.19 -4.32
CA ARG A 206 9.22 20.62 -3.30
C ARG A 206 9.83 21.98 -3.61
N ALA A 207 10.18 22.25 -4.87
CA ALA A 207 10.72 23.54 -5.30
C ALA A 207 9.71 24.68 -5.09
N GLU A 208 8.41 24.43 -5.30
CA GLU A 208 7.35 25.40 -5.00
C GLU A 208 7.20 25.66 -3.48
N GLN A 209 7.24 24.61 -2.66
CA GLN A 209 7.17 24.77 -1.20
C GLN A 209 8.37 25.55 -0.65
N GLU A 210 9.54 25.34 -1.21
CA GLU A 210 10.78 26.02 -0.82
C GLU A 210 10.98 27.38 -1.52
N GLN A 211 10.03 27.83 -2.37
CA GLN A 211 10.13 29.06 -3.20
C GLN A 211 11.42 29.12 -4.03
N ARG A 212 11.97 27.99 -4.40
CA ARG A 212 13.18 27.88 -5.21
C ARG A 212 12.82 27.69 -6.69
N PRO A 213 13.52 28.37 -7.63
CA PRO A 213 13.30 28.15 -9.05
C PRO A 213 13.64 26.69 -9.41
N ASP A 214 12.76 26.02 -10.15
CA ASP A 214 13.01 24.67 -10.67
C ASP A 214 14.22 24.70 -11.61
N ARG A 215 15.19 23.80 -11.36
CA ARG A 215 16.42 23.69 -12.15
C ARG A 215 16.19 23.34 -13.63
N LYS A 216 14.97 22.95 -14.03
CA LYS A 216 14.62 22.61 -15.41
C LYS A 216 14.10 23.78 -16.23
N SER A 217 13.87 24.95 -15.63
CA SER A 217 13.42 26.14 -16.33
C SER A 217 14.56 27.09 -16.76
N VAL A 218 15.82 26.64 -16.65
CA VAL A 218 16.99 27.39 -17.08
C VAL A 218 17.67 26.61 -18.20
N VAL A 219 17.10 26.65 -19.40
CA VAL A 219 17.78 26.41 -20.68
C VAL A 219 17.20 27.38 -21.70
#